data_b164ea7ce447c90f518b75fccf35f797
#
_entry.id   b164ea7ce447c90f518b75fccf35f797
#
_cell.length_a   1.000
_cell.length_b   1.000
_cell.length_c   1.000
_cell.angle_alpha   90.00
_cell.angle_beta   90.00
_cell.angle_gamma   90.00
#
_symmetry.space_group_name_H-M   'P 1'
#
loop_
_entity.id
_entity.type
_entity.pdbx_description
1 polymer ?
#
loop_
_entity_poly.entity_id
_entity_poly.type
_entity_poly.pdbx_seq_one_letter_code
_entity_poly.pdbx_strand_id
1 'polypeptide(L)'
;MALCVLLLLSFGTYRPTHSAFAASWIGVVAGSAIGTVAYVVGEDTAVSATAAAVVGNGVSVLGASFAWGAARSLRGLSAKWWFFAGPAVATGLATWWERPDGSAWPSGVSLLVGMATMLGLSAGELVAESRANAREGSPDRRGEANSAISTLMVASVLASAFYVVRIVTFLTVGPDSDFYIDWVGPHTTTFLIMLMLVVVTYTVTALSHYELAHTWRTKASTDDLTGLLHRRAFSERAQSIMRDRADHQVGPAVIVADIDHFKSVNDLHGHAYGDLVLVGFSQALQTVLGESDIAARFGGDEFVVFLADADVDRAIAVTDAINEAFIGSAGAGRHVPTVSFGIAALREHLSLEQAIQLADRALYRAKEEGRARAVAHREEAL
;
A
#
# COMPACT_ATOMS: atom_id res chain seq x y z
N MET A 1 -8.89 2.66 29.87
CA MET A 1 -8.10 1.43 29.99
C MET A 1 -8.63 0.28 29.15
N ALA A 2 -9.88 -0.14 29.26
CA ALA A 2 -10.45 -1.25 28.47
C ALA A 2 -10.30 -1.06 26.94
N LEU A 3 -10.51 0.16 26.41
CA LEU A 3 -10.33 0.49 24.99
C LEU A 3 -8.87 0.31 24.54
N CYS A 4 -7.90 0.73 25.34
CA CYS A 4 -6.47 0.55 25.04
C CYS A 4 -6.08 -0.93 24.98
N VAL A 5 -6.61 -1.74 25.89
CA VAL A 5 -6.37 -3.20 25.90
C VAL A 5 -7.01 -3.87 24.67
N LEU A 6 -8.23 -3.50 24.32
CA LEU A 6 -8.91 -3.99 23.12
C LEU A 6 -8.15 -3.62 21.83
N LEU A 7 -7.61 -2.40 21.77
CA LEU A 7 -6.78 -1.96 20.64
C LEU A 7 -5.47 -2.75 20.56
N LEU A 8 -4.77 -2.95 21.67
CA LEU A 8 -3.56 -3.77 21.71
C LEU A 8 -3.82 -5.21 21.28
N LEU A 9 -4.95 -5.80 21.70
CA LEU A 9 -5.35 -7.15 21.30
C LEU A 9 -5.70 -7.22 19.80
N SER A 10 -6.38 -6.22 19.27
CA SER A 10 -6.70 -6.17 17.82
C SER A 10 -5.46 -6.05 16.95
N PHE A 11 -4.43 -5.33 17.40
CA PHE A 11 -3.15 -5.24 16.68
C PHE A 11 -2.29 -6.50 16.80
N GLY A 12 -2.38 -7.24 17.90
CA GLY A 12 -1.63 -8.49 18.12
C GLY A 12 -2.04 -9.62 17.17
N THR A 13 -3.26 -9.59 16.65
CA THR A 13 -3.77 -10.56 15.66
C THR A 13 -3.46 -10.18 14.21
N TYR A 14 -3.00 -8.97 13.97
CA TYR A 14 -2.72 -8.43 12.65
C TYR A 14 -1.20 -8.36 12.41
N ARG A 15 -0.72 -8.90 11.27
CA ARG A 15 0.66 -8.69 10.80
C ARG A 15 0.64 -7.65 9.68
N PRO A 16 0.74 -6.35 9.96
CA PRO A 16 0.76 -5.33 8.93
C PRO A 16 2.10 -5.38 8.18
N THR A 17 2.06 -5.07 6.90
CA THR A 17 3.23 -4.96 6.02
C THR A 17 4.19 -3.86 6.50
N HIS A 18 3.69 -2.81 7.15
CA HIS A 18 4.48 -1.78 7.84
C HIS A 18 4.66 -2.09 9.33
N SER A 19 5.42 -3.14 9.62
CA SER A 19 5.70 -3.59 11.00
C SER A 19 6.27 -2.49 11.91
N ALA A 20 7.09 -1.57 11.38
CA ALA A 20 7.67 -0.46 12.14
C ALA A 20 6.63 0.59 12.55
N PHE A 21 5.67 0.92 11.69
CA PHE A 21 4.57 1.83 12.01
C PHE A 21 3.66 1.25 13.08
N ALA A 22 3.24 -0.01 12.92
CA ALA A 22 2.39 -0.69 13.89
C ALA A 22 3.08 -0.85 15.25
N ALA A 23 4.36 -1.24 15.28
CA ALA A 23 5.13 -1.34 16.52
C ALA A 23 5.24 0.01 17.24
N SER A 24 5.49 1.09 16.51
CA SER A 24 5.52 2.44 17.06
C SER A 24 4.16 2.86 17.62
N TRP A 25 3.07 2.53 16.91
CA TRP A 25 1.72 2.82 17.37
C TRP A 25 1.34 2.07 18.65
N ILE A 26 1.70 0.80 18.77
CA ILE A 26 1.57 0.04 20.01
C ILE A 26 2.28 0.76 21.16
N GLY A 27 3.47 1.32 20.90
CA GLY A 27 4.22 2.13 21.85
C GLY A 27 3.47 3.39 22.31
N VAL A 28 2.76 4.09 21.41
CA VAL A 28 1.90 5.25 21.76
C VAL A 28 0.80 4.85 22.73
N VAL A 29 0.07 3.77 22.41
CA VAL A 29 -1.06 3.31 23.23
C VAL A 29 -0.57 2.80 24.59
N ALA A 30 0.51 2.00 24.61
CA ALA A 30 1.09 1.47 25.84
C ALA A 30 1.64 2.61 26.72
N GLY A 31 2.38 3.57 26.15
CA GLY A 31 2.90 4.73 26.87
C GLY A 31 1.80 5.57 27.51
N SER A 32 0.73 5.85 26.76
CA SER A 32 -0.42 6.59 27.30
C SER A 32 -1.13 5.84 28.44
N ALA A 33 -1.31 4.52 28.30
CA ALA A 33 -1.95 3.69 29.33
C ALA A 33 -1.12 3.61 30.60
N ILE A 34 0.19 3.33 30.47
CA ILE A 34 1.11 3.23 31.60
C ILE A 34 1.25 4.58 32.32
N GLY A 35 1.35 5.69 31.56
CA GLY A 35 1.38 7.03 32.12
C GLY A 35 0.15 7.32 32.99
N THR A 36 -1.05 6.99 32.50
CA THR A 36 -2.31 7.16 33.26
C THR A 36 -2.32 6.27 34.53
N VAL A 37 -1.88 5.01 34.42
CA VAL A 37 -1.80 4.12 35.60
C VAL A 37 -0.83 4.63 36.65
N ALA A 38 0.32 5.19 36.25
CA ALA A 38 1.30 5.74 37.18
C ALA A 38 0.71 6.87 38.05
N TYR A 39 -0.14 7.72 37.47
CA TYR A 39 -0.86 8.74 38.24
C TYR A 39 -1.86 8.15 39.24
N VAL A 40 -2.73 7.23 38.78
CA VAL A 40 -3.75 6.60 39.64
C VAL A 40 -3.11 5.85 40.81
N VAL A 41 -2.04 5.11 40.54
CA VAL A 41 -1.31 4.39 41.60
C VAL A 41 -0.63 5.35 42.57
N GLY A 42 -0.15 6.49 42.08
CA GLY A 42 0.45 7.53 42.92
C GLY A 42 -0.53 8.18 43.90
N GLU A 43 -1.84 8.24 43.59
CA GLU A 43 -2.87 8.75 44.48
C GLU A 43 -3.21 7.77 45.61
N ASP A 44 -3.22 6.46 45.32
CA ASP A 44 -3.74 5.42 46.24
C ASP A 44 -2.65 4.69 47.05
N THR A 45 -1.38 4.99 46.80
CA THR A 45 -0.26 4.22 47.42
C THR A 45 0.71 5.12 48.17
N ALA A 46 1.61 4.50 48.97
CA ALA A 46 2.72 5.18 49.65
C ALA A 46 3.83 5.70 48.68
N VAL A 47 3.66 5.56 47.35
CA VAL A 47 4.58 6.14 46.36
C VAL A 47 4.43 7.65 46.41
N SER A 48 5.56 8.37 46.49
CA SER A 48 5.52 9.84 46.55
C SER A 48 4.88 10.39 45.25
N ALA A 49 4.05 11.40 45.38
CA ALA A 49 3.42 12.08 44.25
C ALA A 49 4.45 12.51 43.19
N THR A 50 5.64 12.94 43.65
CA THR A 50 6.76 13.26 42.74
C THR A 50 7.23 12.07 41.93
N ALA A 51 7.37 10.90 42.54
CA ALA A 51 7.82 9.69 41.81
C ALA A 51 6.77 9.26 40.78
N ALA A 52 5.47 9.31 41.13
CA ALA A 52 4.39 9.02 40.21
C ALA A 52 4.36 9.99 39.02
N ALA A 53 4.59 11.29 39.27
CA ALA A 53 4.70 12.32 38.26
C ALA A 53 5.88 12.11 37.32
N VAL A 54 7.07 11.81 37.86
CA VAL A 54 8.28 11.54 37.07
C VAL A 54 8.06 10.39 36.10
N VAL A 55 7.51 9.31 36.58
CA VAL A 55 7.21 8.12 35.76
C VAL A 55 6.09 8.43 34.76
N GLY A 56 4.99 9.03 35.20
CA GLY A 56 3.83 9.34 34.37
C GLY A 56 4.18 10.29 33.22
N ASN A 57 4.89 11.38 33.51
CA ASN A 57 5.33 12.37 32.53
C ASN A 57 6.34 11.76 31.54
N GLY A 58 7.35 11.04 32.04
CA GLY A 58 8.36 10.41 31.20
C GLY A 58 7.75 9.40 30.23
N VAL A 59 6.86 8.54 30.71
CA VAL A 59 6.20 7.51 29.89
C VAL A 59 5.20 8.13 28.91
N SER A 60 4.53 9.22 29.28
CA SER A 60 3.63 9.95 28.37
C SER A 60 4.40 10.56 27.19
N VAL A 61 5.56 11.18 27.43
CA VAL A 61 6.43 11.71 26.37
C VAL A 61 7.08 10.58 25.56
N LEU A 62 7.38 9.44 26.17
CA LEU A 62 7.82 8.24 25.43
C LEU A 62 6.75 7.80 24.42
N GLY A 63 5.48 7.75 24.81
CA GLY A 63 4.36 7.49 23.91
C GLY A 63 4.31 8.49 22.75
N ALA A 64 4.41 9.78 23.01
CA ALA A 64 4.48 10.81 21.97
C ALA A 64 5.71 10.67 21.05
N SER A 65 6.85 10.23 21.59
CA SER A 65 8.05 9.94 20.80
C SER A 65 7.83 8.76 19.82
N PHE A 66 7.04 7.78 20.21
CA PHE A 66 6.64 6.69 19.29
C PHE A 66 5.72 7.18 18.17
N ALA A 67 4.85 8.19 18.40
CA ALA A 67 4.08 8.82 17.33
C ALA A 67 4.98 9.48 16.28
N TRP A 68 6.05 10.17 16.72
CA TRP A 68 7.08 10.68 15.81
C TRP A 68 7.83 9.58 15.07
N GLY A 69 8.19 8.49 15.74
CA GLY A 69 8.80 7.32 15.12
C GLY A 69 7.92 6.68 14.05
N ALA A 70 6.61 6.58 14.31
CA ALA A 70 5.63 6.11 13.33
C ALA A 70 5.59 7.02 12.08
N ALA A 71 5.54 8.34 12.26
CA ALA A 71 5.57 9.30 11.16
C ALA A 71 6.85 9.18 10.31
N ARG A 72 8.02 8.99 10.94
CA ARG A 72 9.30 8.75 10.25
C ARG A 72 9.31 7.44 9.46
N SER A 73 8.71 6.38 10.00
CA SER A 73 8.68 5.08 9.33
C SER A 73 7.88 5.11 8.02
N LEU A 74 6.86 5.98 7.91
CA LEU A 74 6.14 6.21 6.66
C LEU A 74 7.04 6.78 5.55
N ARG A 75 8.08 7.55 5.93
CA ARG A 75 9.09 8.09 5.02
C ARG A 75 10.27 7.12 4.77
N GLY A 76 10.20 5.89 5.25
CA GLY A 76 11.30 4.94 5.16
C GLY A 76 12.52 5.30 6.03
N LEU A 77 12.38 6.27 6.96
CA LEU A 77 13.47 6.72 7.82
C LEU A 77 13.48 5.92 9.12
N SER A 78 14.61 5.31 9.46
CA SER A 78 14.79 4.65 10.75
C SER A 78 15.02 5.66 11.88
N ALA A 79 14.56 5.34 13.08
CA ALA A 79 14.85 6.08 14.28
C ALA A 79 15.67 5.20 15.23
N LYS A 80 16.78 5.73 15.78
CA LYS A 80 17.57 5.03 16.78
C LYS A 80 16.87 5.11 18.14
N TRP A 81 17.05 4.12 19.01
CA TRP A 81 16.33 3.97 20.28
C TRP A 81 16.43 5.20 21.21
N TRP A 82 17.53 5.95 21.19
CA TRP A 82 17.70 7.14 22.02
C TRP A 82 16.80 8.33 21.61
N PHE A 83 16.31 8.34 20.38
CA PHE A 83 15.32 9.33 19.98
C PHE A 83 13.97 9.16 20.67
N PHE A 84 13.68 7.96 21.15
CA PHE A 84 12.49 7.67 21.94
C PHE A 84 12.76 7.88 23.44
N ALA A 85 13.84 7.32 23.94
CA ALA A 85 14.18 7.34 25.36
C ALA A 85 14.68 8.71 25.84
N GLY A 86 15.45 9.42 25.01
CA GLY A 86 16.04 10.72 25.40
C GLY A 86 15.04 11.77 25.86
N PRO A 87 13.99 12.10 25.06
CA PRO A 87 12.93 13.03 25.48
C PRO A 87 12.21 12.59 26.75
N ALA A 88 11.92 11.29 26.87
CA ALA A 88 11.23 10.72 28.03
C ALA A 88 12.05 10.89 29.31
N VAL A 89 13.34 10.55 29.26
CA VAL A 89 14.26 10.71 30.39
C VAL A 89 14.46 12.19 30.72
N ALA A 90 14.66 13.04 29.73
CA ALA A 90 14.80 14.47 29.94
C ALA A 90 13.57 15.09 30.64
N THR A 91 12.35 14.69 30.20
CA THR A 91 11.10 15.12 30.84
C THR A 91 11.00 14.59 32.26
N GLY A 92 11.34 13.33 32.52
CA GLY A 92 11.32 12.76 33.87
C GLY A 92 12.30 13.49 34.82
N LEU A 93 13.51 13.77 34.38
CA LEU A 93 14.49 14.54 35.15
C LEU A 93 14.03 15.98 35.43
N ALA A 94 13.46 16.65 34.43
CA ALA A 94 12.91 17.99 34.59
C ALA A 94 11.73 17.99 35.56
N THR A 95 10.81 17.01 35.47
CA THR A 95 9.70 16.84 36.42
C THR A 95 10.22 16.62 37.85
N TRP A 96 11.31 15.84 38.02
CA TRP A 96 11.90 15.65 39.34
C TRP A 96 12.51 16.93 39.90
N TRP A 97 13.06 17.78 39.04
CA TRP A 97 13.58 19.08 39.42
C TRP A 97 12.47 20.09 39.82
N GLU A 98 11.34 20.07 39.07
CA GLU A 98 10.17 20.93 39.33
C GLU A 98 9.53 20.66 40.69
N ARG A 99 9.75 19.43 41.28
CA ARG A 99 9.21 19.00 42.58
C ARG A 99 7.74 19.36 42.75
N PRO A 100 6.81 18.76 41.98
CA PRO A 100 5.41 19.10 42.09
C PRO A 100 4.92 18.75 43.49
N ASP A 101 4.54 19.83 44.23
CA ASP A 101 4.04 19.73 45.60
C ASP A 101 2.62 19.19 45.60
N GLY A 102 2.43 17.89 45.98
CA GLY A 102 1.21 17.37 46.58
C GLY A 102 -0.09 17.35 45.78
N SER A 103 -0.16 17.89 44.59
CA SER A 103 -1.34 17.78 43.74
C SER A 103 -1.27 16.55 42.84
N ALA A 104 -2.34 15.77 42.76
CA ALA A 104 -2.46 14.55 41.98
C ALA A 104 -2.30 14.74 40.45
N TRP A 105 -2.18 15.96 39.98
CA TRP A 105 -2.01 16.33 38.60
C TRP A 105 -0.83 17.27 38.41
N PRO A 106 0.40 16.81 38.57
CA PRO A 106 1.57 17.62 38.33
C PRO A 106 1.78 17.76 36.81
N SER A 107 1.01 18.60 36.20
CA SER A 107 1.30 19.06 34.84
C SER A 107 2.38 20.13 34.94
N GLY A 108 3.61 19.74 35.25
CA GLY A 108 4.78 20.58 35.14
C GLY A 108 4.97 21.06 33.71
N VAL A 109 5.62 22.21 33.53
CA VAL A 109 5.95 22.77 32.21
C VAL A 109 6.73 21.75 31.36
N SER A 110 7.53 20.90 31.99
CA SER A 110 8.34 19.85 31.36
C SER A 110 7.50 18.87 30.55
N LEU A 111 6.37 18.38 31.10
CA LEU A 111 5.44 17.51 30.37
C LEU A 111 4.87 18.22 29.14
N LEU A 112 4.37 19.45 29.34
CA LEU A 112 3.72 20.21 28.27
C LEU A 112 4.68 20.49 27.10
N VAL A 113 5.92 20.86 27.42
CA VAL A 113 6.98 21.10 26.43
C VAL A 113 7.38 19.80 25.72
N GLY A 114 7.55 18.70 26.45
CA GLY A 114 7.85 17.38 25.88
C GLY A 114 6.79 16.93 24.88
N MET A 115 5.51 17.02 25.28
CA MET A 115 4.38 16.65 24.42
C MET A 115 4.26 17.56 23.18
N ALA A 116 4.31 18.88 23.36
CA ALA A 116 4.26 19.84 22.26
C ALA A 116 5.38 19.58 21.23
N THR A 117 6.59 19.32 21.72
CA THR A 117 7.77 19.07 20.88
C THR A 117 7.62 17.77 20.08
N MET A 118 7.29 16.64 20.72
CA MET A 118 7.21 15.34 20.05
C MET A 118 6.05 15.31 19.04
N LEU A 119 4.90 15.87 19.38
CA LEU A 119 3.76 15.96 18.46
C LEU A 119 4.02 16.95 17.32
N GLY A 120 4.71 18.06 17.58
CA GLY A 120 5.14 19.01 16.55
C GLY A 120 6.14 18.40 15.56
N LEU A 121 7.09 17.62 16.05
CA LEU A 121 8.01 16.85 15.20
C LEU A 121 7.28 15.79 14.37
N SER A 122 6.30 15.09 14.95
CA SER A 122 5.44 14.17 14.23
C SER A 122 4.67 14.86 13.08
N ALA A 123 4.08 16.02 13.38
CA ALA A 123 3.40 16.84 12.37
C ALA A 123 4.34 17.26 11.23
N GLY A 124 5.57 17.68 11.57
CA GLY A 124 6.58 18.07 10.58
C GLY A 124 6.97 16.94 9.62
N GLU A 125 7.15 15.71 10.11
CA GLU A 125 7.43 14.54 9.28
C GLU A 125 6.24 14.21 8.35
N LEU A 126 5.01 14.28 8.86
CA LEU A 126 3.80 14.02 8.06
C LEU A 126 3.57 15.10 6.97
N VAL A 127 3.88 16.37 7.27
CA VAL A 127 3.86 17.45 6.27
C VAL A 127 4.90 17.20 5.18
N ALA A 128 6.10 16.76 5.56
CA ALA A 128 7.15 16.45 4.59
C ALA A 128 6.77 15.29 3.68
N GLU A 129 6.15 14.23 4.22
CA GLU A 129 5.64 13.09 3.46
C GLU A 129 4.52 13.49 2.53
N SER A 130 3.53 14.26 3.02
CA SER A 130 2.43 14.76 2.18
C SER A 130 2.93 15.59 0.98
N ARG A 131 3.99 16.40 1.20
CA ARG A 131 4.61 17.18 0.11
C ARG A 131 5.40 16.31 -0.87
N ALA A 132 6.06 15.25 -0.42
CA ALA A 132 6.77 14.32 -1.28
C ALA A 132 5.78 13.59 -2.19
N ASN A 133 4.71 13.03 -1.62
CA ASN A 133 3.65 12.35 -2.38
C ASN A 133 2.95 13.25 -3.41
N ALA A 134 2.83 14.55 -3.11
CA ALA A 134 2.26 15.52 -4.07
C ALA A 134 3.15 15.75 -5.30
N ARG A 135 4.47 15.54 -5.18
CA ARG A 135 5.45 15.74 -6.26
C ARG A 135 5.59 14.50 -7.17
N GLU A 136 5.47 13.30 -6.63
CA GLU A 136 5.72 12.03 -7.35
C GLU A 136 4.61 11.58 -8.31
N GLY A 137 3.52 12.29 -8.41
CA GLY A 137 2.68 12.36 -9.62
C GLY A 137 1.79 11.17 -10.01
N SER A 138 1.69 10.04 -9.31
CA SER A 138 0.83 8.92 -9.75
C SER A 138 -0.63 9.03 -9.26
N PRO A 139 -1.64 9.03 -10.17
CA PRO A 139 -3.05 9.30 -9.83
C PRO A 139 -3.71 8.23 -8.96
N ASP A 140 -3.34 6.97 -9.12
CA ASP A 140 -4.06 5.81 -8.55
C ASP A 140 -3.75 5.53 -7.06
N ARG A 141 -2.58 5.99 -6.56
CA ARG A 141 -2.19 5.85 -5.14
C ARG A 141 -2.66 7.00 -4.26
N ARG A 142 -3.28 8.05 -4.85
CA ARG A 142 -3.49 9.36 -4.21
C ARG A 142 -4.69 9.46 -3.29
N GLY A 143 -5.75 8.67 -3.47
CA GLY A 143 -7.00 8.93 -2.77
C GLY A 143 -6.93 8.60 -1.28
N GLU A 144 -6.81 7.34 -0.93
CA GLU A 144 -7.01 6.87 0.46
C GLU A 144 -5.75 6.98 1.34
N ALA A 145 -4.56 6.66 0.80
CA ALA A 145 -3.32 6.80 1.56
C ALA A 145 -3.00 8.27 1.88
N ASN A 146 -3.26 9.19 0.96
CA ASN A 146 -3.11 10.63 1.21
C ASN A 146 -4.14 11.16 2.21
N SER A 147 -5.36 10.63 2.21
CA SER A 147 -6.37 11.02 3.21
C SER A 147 -5.98 10.57 4.61
N ALA A 148 -5.42 9.37 4.76
CA ALA A 148 -4.92 8.85 6.02
C ALA A 148 -3.74 9.69 6.56
N ILE A 149 -2.74 9.99 5.72
CA ILE A 149 -1.60 10.84 6.09
C ILE A 149 -2.09 12.25 6.46
N SER A 150 -3.02 12.82 5.70
CA SER A 150 -3.60 14.15 5.99
C SER A 150 -4.35 14.17 7.31
N THR A 151 -5.10 13.11 7.63
CA THR A 151 -5.81 12.98 8.91
C THR A 151 -4.85 12.93 10.09
N LEU A 152 -3.79 12.09 10.00
CA LEU A 152 -2.74 12.00 11.01
C LEU A 152 -1.99 13.33 11.18
N MET A 153 -1.72 14.03 10.08
CA MET A 153 -1.07 15.33 10.07
C MET A 153 -1.92 16.36 10.81
N VAL A 154 -3.20 16.49 10.46
CA VAL A 154 -4.13 17.44 11.11
C VAL A 154 -4.25 17.12 12.60
N ALA A 155 -4.40 15.84 12.97
CA ALA A 155 -4.48 15.42 14.36
C ALA A 155 -3.21 15.78 15.15
N SER A 156 -2.02 15.55 14.59
CA SER A 156 -0.74 15.88 15.23
C SER A 156 -0.54 17.40 15.37
N VAL A 157 -0.95 18.19 14.37
CA VAL A 157 -0.90 19.67 14.42
C VAL A 157 -1.81 20.19 15.52
N LEU A 158 -3.08 19.74 15.56
CA LEU A 158 -4.04 20.16 16.57
C LEU A 158 -3.61 19.79 17.98
N ALA A 159 -3.06 18.59 18.17
CA ALA A 159 -2.55 18.16 19.46
C ALA A 159 -1.33 19.00 19.90
N SER A 160 -0.37 19.23 19.01
CA SER A 160 0.78 20.09 19.32
C SER A 160 0.33 21.52 19.69
N ALA A 161 -0.57 22.11 18.90
CA ALA A 161 -1.14 23.43 19.15
C ALA A 161 -1.85 23.50 20.51
N PHE A 162 -2.63 22.46 20.87
CA PHE A 162 -3.27 22.38 22.18
C PHE A 162 -2.25 22.42 23.33
N TYR A 163 -1.16 21.66 23.24
CA TYR A 163 -0.11 21.70 24.27
C TYR A 163 0.61 23.04 24.31
N VAL A 164 0.80 23.72 23.18
CA VAL A 164 1.33 25.08 23.16
C VAL A 164 0.38 26.08 23.87
N VAL A 165 -0.93 25.99 23.61
CA VAL A 165 -1.94 26.78 24.32
C VAL A 165 -1.90 26.53 25.83
N ARG A 166 -1.76 25.25 26.24
CA ARG A 166 -1.58 24.88 27.64
C ARG A 166 -0.34 25.50 28.28
N ILE A 167 0.79 25.51 27.58
CA ILE A 167 2.03 26.15 28.07
C ILE A 167 1.76 27.67 28.30
N VAL A 168 1.18 28.35 27.32
CA VAL A 168 0.89 29.76 27.40
C VAL A 168 -0.04 30.06 28.58
N THR A 169 -1.16 29.34 28.69
CA THR A 169 -2.12 29.52 29.80
C THR A 169 -1.51 29.18 31.16
N PHE A 170 -0.71 28.11 31.24
CA PHE A 170 0.01 27.77 32.46
C PHE A 170 0.91 28.90 32.95
N LEU A 171 1.66 29.55 32.05
CA LEU A 171 2.62 30.63 32.36
C LEU A 171 1.96 31.98 32.59
N THR A 172 0.79 32.25 31.99
CA THR A 172 0.15 33.57 32.04
C THR A 172 -0.97 33.68 33.09
N VAL A 173 -1.77 32.63 33.23
CA VAL A 173 -2.95 32.62 34.09
C VAL A 173 -2.74 31.77 35.35
N GLY A 174 -1.83 30.79 35.26
CA GLY A 174 -1.51 29.86 36.33
C GLY A 174 -2.33 28.58 36.31
N PRO A 175 -1.77 27.46 36.86
CA PRO A 175 -2.41 26.14 36.84
C PRO A 175 -3.66 26.03 37.71
N ASP A 176 -3.78 26.86 38.73
CA ASP A 176 -4.89 26.83 39.72
C ASP A 176 -6.06 27.72 39.32
N SER A 177 -6.01 28.38 38.16
CA SER A 177 -7.10 29.24 37.69
C SER A 177 -8.27 28.41 37.16
N ASP A 178 -9.50 28.85 37.40
CA ASP A 178 -10.72 28.22 36.90
C ASP A 178 -10.66 28.06 35.37
N PHE A 179 -10.12 29.07 34.67
CA PHE A 179 -9.94 28.99 33.22
C PHE A 179 -9.02 27.85 32.80
N TYR A 180 -7.87 27.65 33.48
CA TYR A 180 -6.96 26.56 33.15
C TYR A 180 -7.60 25.22 33.44
N ILE A 181 -8.24 25.05 34.58
CA ILE A 181 -8.87 23.81 35.03
C ILE A 181 -10.00 23.39 34.08
N ASP A 182 -10.88 24.31 33.73
CA ASP A 182 -12.11 24.03 32.98
C ASP A 182 -11.84 23.85 31.49
N TRP A 183 -10.95 24.64 30.90
CA TRP A 183 -10.78 24.69 29.43
C TRP A 183 -9.56 23.95 28.88
N VAL A 184 -8.47 23.91 29.59
CA VAL A 184 -7.21 23.31 29.13
C VAL A 184 -6.63 22.27 30.10
N GLY A 185 -7.36 21.99 31.15
CA GLY A 185 -6.95 21.10 32.23
C GLY A 185 -7.02 19.62 31.89
N PRO A 186 -6.94 18.75 32.89
CA PRO A 186 -6.87 17.29 32.73
C PRO A 186 -8.08 16.69 32.00
N HIS A 187 -9.30 17.18 32.28
CA HIS A 187 -10.52 16.66 31.65
C HIS A 187 -10.52 16.90 30.14
N THR A 188 -10.20 18.11 29.69
CA THR A 188 -10.09 18.48 28.28
C THR A 188 -8.97 17.68 27.60
N THR A 189 -7.84 17.50 28.29
CA THR A 189 -6.72 16.68 27.78
C THR A 189 -7.15 15.21 27.57
N THR A 190 -7.83 14.64 28.55
CA THR A 190 -8.32 13.25 28.45
C THR A 190 -9.30 13.08 27.30
N PHE A 191 -10.24 14.03 27.14
CA PHE A 191 -11.18 14.03 26.02
C PHE A 191 -10.46 14.09 24.66
N LEU A 192 -9.49 15.00 24.51
CA LEU A 192 -8.72 15.13 23.28
C LEU A 192 -7.87 13.90 22.98
N ILE A 193 -7.25 13.28 23.99
CA ILE A 193 -6.51 12.03 23.82
C ILE A 193 -7.44 10.91 23.37
N MET A 194 -8.64 10.78 23.96
CA MET A 194 -9.63 9.78 23.55
C MET A 194 -10.08 10.01 22.10
N LEU A 195 -10.36 11.25 21.71
CA LEU A 195 -10.74 11.61 20.35
C LEU A 195 -9.60 11.28 19.36
N MET A 196 -8.37 11.66 19.69
CA MET A 196 -7.20 11.32 18.87
C MET A 196 -7.00 9.82 18.74
N LEU A 197 -7.18 9.05 19.81
CA LEU A 197 -7.04 7.60 19.78
C LEU A 197 -8.06 6.98 18.81
N VAL A 198 -9.31 7.44 18.81
CA VAL A 198 -10.34 6.98 17.88
C VAL A 198 -9.96 7.33 16.43
N VAL A 199 -9.58 8.58 16.16
CA VAL A 199 -9.22 9.04 14.82
C VAL A 199 -8.03 8.27 14.27
N VAL A 200 -6.99 8.11 15.06
CA VAL A 200 -5.78 7.40 14.59
C VAL A 200 -6.05 5.90 14.42
N THR A 201 -6.80 5.28 15.33
CA THR A 201 -7.17 3.87 15.20
C THR A 201 -7.98 3.63 13.93
N TYR A 202 -8.97 4.48 13.66
CA TYR A 202 -9.73 4.40 12.41
C TYR A 202 -8.82 4.54 11.19
N THR A 203 -7.92 5.52 11.21
CA THR A 203 -7.00 5.79 10.10
C THR A 203 -6.04 4.63 9.84
N VAL A 204 -5.46 4.05 10.90
CA VAL A 204 -4.56 2.89 10.80
C VAL A 204 -5.32 1.66 10.27
N THR A 205 -6.54 1.44 10.75
CA THR A 205 -7.39 0.34 10.29
C THR A 205 -7.75 0.50 8.81
N ALA A 206 -8.15 1.71 8.38
CA ALA A 206 -8.45 2.00 6.98
C ALA A 206 -7.23 1.77 6.08
N LEU A 207 -6.05 2.25 6.48
CA LEU A 207 -4.79 2.03 5.75
C LEU A 207 -4.44 0.54 5.63
N SER A 208 -4.60 -0.21 6.71
CA SER A 208 -4.35 -1.67 6.72
C SER A 208 -5.30 -2.43 5.80
N HIS A 209 -6.57 -2.07 5.76
CA HIS A 209 -7.54 -2.65 4.83
C HIS A 209 -7.20 -2.33 3.37
N TYR A 210 -6.76 -1.11 3.09
CA TYR A 210 -6.32 -0.72 1.75
C TYR A 210 -5.12 -1.55 1.28
N GLU A 211 -4.09 -1.71 2.11
CA GLU A 211 -2.90 -2.52 1.80
C GLU A 211 -3.25 -4.00 1.59
N LEU A 212 -4.14 -4.53 2.42
CA LEU A 212 -4.61 -5.90 2.28
C LEU A 212 -5.36 -6.08 0.95
N ALA A 213 -6.29 -5.19 0.63
CA ALA A 213 -7.02 -5.20 -0.63
C ALA A 213 -6.08 -5.08 -1.85
N HIS A 214 -5.04 -4.23 -1.75
CA HIS A 214 -4.02 -4.10 -2.80
C HIS A 214 -3.19 -5.38 -2.94
N THR A 215 -2.81 -6.02 -1.83
CA THR A 215 -2.06 -7.28 -1.84
C THR A 215 -2.89 -8.43 -2.45
N TRP A 216 -4.19 -8.48 -2.15
CA TRP A 216 -5.11 -9.44 -2.79
C TRP A 216 -5.28 -9.16 -4.29
N ARG A 217 -5.35 -7.89 -4.69
CA ARG A 217 -5.42 -7.49 -6.11
C ARG A 217 -4.15 -7.86 -6.89
N THR A 218 -2.96 -7.70 -6.27
CA THR A 218 -1.69 -8.11 -6.88
C THR A 218 -1.52 -9.63 -6.92
N LYS A 219 -1.99 -10.36 -5.92
CA LYS A 219 -2.02 -11.84 -5.95
C LYS A 219 -2.99 -12.39 -7.00
N ALA A 220 -4.09 -11.66 -7.29
CA ALA A 220 -5.02 -11.97 -8.38
C ALA A 220 -4.57 -11.41 -9.75
N SER A 221 -3.30 -10.99 -9.91
CA SER A 221 -2.79 -10.43 -11.17
C SER A 221 -2.44 -11.49 -12.20
N THR A 222 -2.20 -12.72 -11.78
CA THR A 222 -1.82 -13.85 -12.63
C THR A 222 -2.81 -15.00 -12.53
N ASP A 223 -2.99 -15.71 -13.62
CA ASP A 223 -3.78 -16.95 -13.72
C ASP A 223 -3.04 -18.08 -13.00
N ASP A 224 -3.70 -18.74 -12.05
CA ASP A 224 -3.10 -19.75 -11.18
C ASP A 224 -2.63 -21.00 -11.96
N LEU A 225 -3.24 -21.30 -13.11
CA LEU A 225 -2.89 -22.45 -13.93
C LEU A 225 -1.68 -22.18 -14.81
N THR A 226 -1.66 -21.00 -15.47
CA THR A 226 -0.68 -20.69 -16.52
C THR A 226 0.43 -19.76 -16.06
N GLY A 227 0.27 -19.06 -14.93
CA GLY A 227 1.20 -18.04 -14.43
C GLY A 227 1.22 -16.74 -15.25
N LEU A 228 0.44 -16.66 -16.33
CA LEU A 228 0.32 -15.46 -17.15
C LEU A 228 -0.57 -14.40 -16.48
N LEU A 229 -0.48 -13.16 -16.96
CA LEU A 229 -1.30 -12.09 -16.44
C LEU A 229 -2.80 -12.33 -16.71
N HIS A 230 -3.66 -11.88 -15.80
CA HIS A 230 -5.08 -11.68 -16.09
C HIS A 230 -5.31 -10.41 -16.91
N ARG A 231 -6.44 -10.32 -17.59
CA ARG A 231 -6.84 -9.22 -18.48
C ARG A 231 -6.58 -7.83 -17.89
N ARG A 232 -6.94 -7.60 -16.62
CA ARG A 232 -6.77 -6.30 -15.97
C ARG A 232 -5.29 -5.93 -15.78
N ALA A 233 -4.51 -6.86 -15.24
CA ALA A 233 -3.08 -6.65 -15.00
C ALA A 233 -2.30 -6.45 -16.31
N PHE A 234 -2.71 -7.18 -17.37
CA PHE A 234 -2.18 -6.97 -18.72
C PHE A 234 -2.44 -5.55 -19.22
N SER A 235 -3.68 -5.06 -19.14
CA SER A 235 -4.03 -3.72 -19.61
C SER A 235 -3.27 -2.63 -18.85
N GLU A 236 -3.16 -2.74 -17.52
CA GLU A 236 -2.41 -1.80 -16.68
C GLU A 236 -0.92 -1.79 -17.06
N ARG A 237 -0.31 -2.96 -17.28
CA ARG A 237 1.10 -3.07 -17.62
C ARG A 237 1.40 -2.63 -19.05
N ALA A 238 0.58 -3.00 -20.04
CA ALA A 238 0.72 -2.55 -21.41
C ALA A 238 0.64 -1.02 -21.51
N GLN A 239 -0.32 -0.39 -20.84
CA GLN A 239 -0.44 1.06 -20.77
C GLN A 239 0.78 1.73 -20.11
N SER A 240 1.40 1.10 -19.11
CA SER A 240 2.65 1.60 -18.53
C SER A 240 3.79 1.56 -19.55
N ILE A 241 3.96 0.42 -20.23
CA ILE A 241 5.01 0.26 -21.25
C ILE A 241 4.82 1.28 -22.38
N MET A 242 3.59 1.50 -22.84
CA MET A 242 3.28 2.50 -23.87
C MET A 242 3.66 3.91 -23.46
N ARG A 243 3.39 4.29 -22.20
CA ARG A 243 3.77 5.62 -21.68
C ARG A 243 5.28 5.82 -21.60
N ASP A 244 6.00 4.79 -21.20
CA ASP A 244 7.45 4.85 -21.00
C ASP A 244 8.21 4.85 -22.34
N ARG A 245 7.55 4.47 -23.45
CA ARG A 245 8.14 4.27 -24.78
C ARG A 245 7.57 5.20 -25.87
N ALA A 246 6.95 6.30 -25.51
CA ALA A 246 6.34 7.24 -26.46
C ALA A 246 7.30 7.78 -27.54
N ASP A 247 8.63 7.72 -27.34
CA ASP A 247 9.66 8.21 -28.25
C ASP A 247 10.30 7.13 -29.16
N HIS A 248 9.78 5.88 -29.15
CA HIS A 248 10.37 4.79 -29.94
C HIS A 248 9.89 4.84 -31.41
N GLN A 249 10.81 4.51 -32.35
CA GLN A 249 10.55 4.57 -33.80
C GLN A 249 9.61 3.45 -34.29
N VAL A 250 9.58 2.31 -33.58
CA VAL A 250 8.71 1.16 -33.90
C VAL A 250 7.61 1.12 -32.85
N GLY A 251 6.36 1.18 -33.29
CA GLY A 251 5.21 1.09 -32.41
C GLY A 251 5.00 -0.33 -31.87
N PRO A 252 4.17 -0.51 -30.84
CA PRO A 252 3.83 -1.84 -30.32
C PRO A 252 2.82 -2.56 -31.20
N ALA A 253 2.72 -3.90 -31.01
CA ALA A 253 1.70 -4.72 -31.64
C ALA A 253 0.97 -5.58 -30.61
N VAL A 254 -0.27 -5.94 -30.92
CA VAL A 254 -1.10 -6.85 -30.12
C VAL A 254 -1.37 -8.10 -30.94
N ILE A 255 -1.23 -9.27 -30.28
CA ILE A 255 -1.59 -10.57 -30.84
C ILE A 255 -2.69 -11.15 -29.93
N VAL A 256 -3.79 -11.59 -30.52
CA VAL A 256 -4.81 -12.42 -29.87
C VAL A 256 -4.66 -13.84 -30.40
N ALA A 257 -4.54 -14.80 -29.51
CA ALA A 257 -4.35 -16.22 -29.84
C ALA A 257 -5.45 -17.07 -29.20
N ASP A 258 -5.85 -18.13 -29.91
CA ASP A 258 -6.86 -19.07 -29.44
C ASP A 258 -6.48 -20.49 -29.89
N ILE A 259 -6.58 -21.45 -28.96
CA ILE A 259 -6.23 -22.85 -29.22
C ILE A 259 -7.39 -23.51 -29.96
N ASP A 260 -7.12 -23.91 -31.20
CA ASP A 260 -8.11 -24.45 -32.08
C ASP A 260 -8.74 -25.75 -31.53
N HIS A 261 -10.08 -25.77 -31.56
CA HIS A 261 -10.87 -26.93 -31.11
C HIS A 261 -10.59 -27.37 -29.65
N PHE A 262 -10.21 -26.44 -28.76
CA PHE A 262 -9.85 -26.73 -27.35
C PHE A 262 -10.96 -27.50 -26.63
N LYS A 263 -12.24 -27.13 -26.87
CA LYS A 263 -13.37 -27.91 -26.33
C LYS A 263 -13.31 -29.41 -26.73
N SER A 264 -13.00 -29.71 -27.99
CA SER A 264 -12.88 -31.08 -28.46
C SER A 264 -11.71 -31.83 -27.80
N VAL A 265 -10.62 -31.11 -27.48
CA VAL A 265 -9.49 -31.65 -26.70
C VAL A 265 -9.95 -32.06 -25.30
N ASN A 266 -10.72 -31.19 -24.61
CA ASN A 266 -11.29 -31.50 -23.31
C ASN A 266 -12.29 -32.68 -23.37
N ASP A 267 -13.18 -32.68 -24.37
CA ASP A 267 -14.20 -33.71 -24.52
C ASP A 267 -13.58 -35.11 -24.82
N LEU A 268 -12.46 -35.15 -25.55
CA LEU A 268 -11.77 -36.42 -25.93
C LEU A 268 -10.79 -36.91 -24.85
N HIS A 269 -10.02 -36.00 -24.22
CA HIS A 269 -8.91 -36.34 -23.34
C HIS A 269 -9.13 -35.98 -21.89
N GLY A 270 -10.23 -35.27 -21.56
CA GLY A 270 -10.54 -34.78 -20.22
C GLY A 270 -9.87 -33.46 -19.88
N HIS A 271 -10.42 -32.74 -18.88
CA HIS A 271 -9.96 -31.41 -18.46
C HIS A 271 -8.49 -31.39 -18.02
N ALA A 272 -8.01 -32.44 -17.36
CA ALA A 272 -6.60 -32.48 -16.92
C ALA A 272 -5.62 -32.46 -18.12
N TYR A 273 -6.01 -32.99 -19.26
CA TYR A 273 -5.21 -32.88 -20.48
C TYR A 273 -5.32 -31.48 -21.09
N GLY A 274 -6.51 -30.88 -21.09
CA GLY A 274 -6.69 -29.50 -21.50
C GLY A 274 -5.84 -28.53 -20.66
N ASP A 275 -5.74 -28.76 -19.36
CA ASP A 275 -4.88 -27.96 -18.47
C ASP A 275 -3.40 -28.08 -18.86
N LEU A 276 -2.92 -29.27 -19.21
CA LEU A 276 -1.56 -29.45 -19.70
C LEU A 276 -1.31 -28.72 -21.03
N VAL A 277 -2.30 -28.68 -21.93
CA VAL A 277 -2.23 -27.92 -23.18
C VAL A 277 -2.11 -26.42 -22.90
N LEU A 278 -2.92 -25.89 -22.00
CA LEU A 278 -2.87 -24.48 -21.59
C LEU A 278 -1.53 -24.10 -20.96
N VAL A 279 -1.00 -24.95 -20.07
CA VAL A 279 0.32 -24.77 -19.45
C VAL A 279 1.42 -24.84 -20.51
N GLY A 280 1.36 -25.79 -21.42
CA GLY A 280 2.34 -25.94 -22.52
C GLY A 280 2.37 -24.71 -23.42
N PHE A 281 1.19 -24.18 -23.78
CA PHE A 281 1.10 -22.95 -24.57
C PHE A 281 1.62 -21.72 -23.81
N SER A 282 1.30 -21.60 -22.53
CA SER A 282 1.83 -20.50 -21.71
C SER A 282 3.35 -20.53 -21.56
N GLN A 283 3.96 -21.72 -21.47
CA GLN A 283 5.41 -21.90 -21.45
C GLN A 283 6.04 -21.51 -22.79
N ALA A 284 5.40 -21.85 -23.91
CA ALA A 284 5.86 -21.44 -25.25
C ALA A 284 5.86 -19.90 -25.37
N LEU A 285 4.80 -19.22 -24.91
CA LEU A 285 4.75 -17.76 -24.83
C LEU A 285 5.92 -17.21 -24.01
N GLN A 286 6.14 -17.71 -22.80
CA GLN A 286 7.20 -17.24 -21.91
C GLN A 286 8.62 -17.48 -22.46
N THR A 287 8.79 -18.53 -23.27
CA THR A 287 10.08 -18.86 -23.88
C THR A 287 10.44 -17.93 -25.04
N VAL A 288 9.43 -17.49 -25.80
CA VAL A 288 9.63 -16.69 -27.02
C VAL A 288 9.64 -15.18 -26.74
N LEU A 289 8.84 -14.74 -25.78
CA LEU A 289 8.68 -13.33 -25.48
C LEU A 289 9.89 -12.71 -24.77
N GLY A 290 10.26 -11.50 -25.17
CA GLY A 290 11.34 -10.73 -24.55
C GLY A 290 10.93 -10.07 -23.23
N GLU A 291 11.91 -9.48 -22.54
CA GLU A 291 11.71 -8.85 -21.22
C GLU A 291 10.68 -7.71 -21.22
N SER A 292 10.53 -7.05 -22.36
CA SER A 292 9.59 -5.94 -22.53
C SER A 292 8.21 -6.36 -23.04
N ASP A 293 8.08 -7.59 -23.52
CA ASP A 293 6.84 -8.12 -24.03
C ASP A 293 6.04 -8.75 -22.88
N ILE A 294 4.73 -8.75 -22.99
CA ILE A 294 3.87 -9.34 -21.95
C ILE A 294 2.79 -10.21 -22.57
N ALA A 295 2.43 -11.27 -21.85
CA ALA A 295 1.34 -12.16 -22.20
C ALA A 295 0.32 -12.28 -21.09
N ALA A 296 -0.93 -12.52 -21.48
CA ALA A 296 -2.05 -12.76 -20.57
C ALA A 296 -2.96 -13.87 -21.07
N ARG A 297 -3.66 -14.49 -20.12
CA ARG A 297 -4.79 -15.36 -20.41
C ARG A 297 -6.07 -14.57 -20.10
N PHE A 298 -6.89 -14.37 -21.13
CA PHE A 298 -8.13 -13.57 -20.98
C PHE A 298 -9.32 -14.41 -20.55
N GLY A 299 -9.31 -15.71 -20.84
CA GLY A 299 -10.32 -16.66 -20.40
C GLY A 299 -10.25 -17.95 -21.22
N GLY A 300 -10.61 -19.08 -20.64
CA GLY A 300 -10.66 -20.36 -21.34
C GLY A 300 -9.35 -20.67 -22.09
N ASP A 301 -9.43 -20.67 -23.41
CA ASP A 301 -8.38 -20.92 -24.40
C ASP A 301 -7.87 -19.65 -25.10
N GLU A 302 -8.29 -18.46 -24.64
CA GLU A 302 -7.91 -17.17 -25.23
C GLU A 302 -6.69 -16.56 -24.54
N PHE A 303 -5.69 -16.17 -25.31
CA PHE A 303 -4.45 -15.52 -24.86
C PHE A 303 -4.23 -14.22 -25.63
N VAL A 304 -3.64 -13.24 -24.95
CA VAL A 304 -3.29 -11.94 -25.55
C VAL A 304 -1.83 -11.65 -25.27
N VAL A 305 -1.10 -11.22 -26.30
CA VAL A 305 0.31 -10.81 -26.22
C VAL A 305 0.40 -9.35 -26.63
N PHE A 306 1.20 -8.60 -25.90
CA PHE A 306 1.60 -7.25 -26.26
C PHE A 306 3.11 -7.26 -26.51
N LEU A 307 3.49 -6.89 -27.72
CA LEU A 307 4.88 -6.74 -28.14
C LEU A 307 5.22 -5.23 -28.09
N ALA A 308 6.23 -4.90 -27.30
CA ALA A 308 6.56 -3.50 -27.02
C ALA A 308 7.16 -2.74 -28.22
N ASP A 309 7.92 -3.44 -29.08
CA ASP A 309 8.57 -2.91 -30.28
C ASP A 309 8.38 -3.92 -31.41
N ALA A 310 7.25 -3.87 -32.12
CA ALA A 310 6.98 -4.83 -33.18
C ALA A 310 6.12 -4.21 -34.29
N ASP A 311 6.62 -4.24 -35.50
CA ASP A 311 5.79 -4.12 -36.69
C ASP A 311 5.02 -5.43 -36.94
N VAL A 312 4.18 -5.43 -37.98
CA VAL A 312 3.36 -6.59 -38.34
C VAL A 312 4.22 -7.80 -38.71
N ASP A 313 5.34 -7.60 -39.42
CA ASP A 313 6.19 -8.69 -39.87
C ASP A 313 6.90 -9.37 -38.71
N ARG A 314 7.41 -8.59 -37.75
CA ARG A 314 7.95 -9.13 -36.48
C ARG A 314 6.88 -9.85 -35.69
N ALA A 315 5.66 -9.31 -35.59
CA ALA A 315 4.58 -9.96 -34.87
C ALA A 315 4.20 -11.32 -35.49
N ILE A 316 4.21 -11.42 -36.84
CA ILE A 316 4.03 -12.72 -37.55
C ILE A 316 5.17 -13.68 -37.19
N ALA A 317 6.43 -13.25 -37.26
CA ALA A 317 7.57 -14.08 -36.89
C ALA A 317 7.50 -14.59 -35.45
N VAL A 318 7.01 -13.75 -34.53
CA VAL A 318 6.77 -14.15 -33.13
C VAL A 318 5.69 -15.22 -33.02
N THR A 319 4.58 -15.12 -33.79
CA THR A 319 3.54 -16.18 -33.79
C THR A 319 4.07 -17.54 -34.31
N ASP A 320 4.93 -17.49 -35.33
CA ASP A 320 5.55 -18.71 -35.86
C ASP A 320 6.48 -19.35 -34.80
N ALA A 321 7.32 -18.56 -34.15
CA ALA A 321 8.19 -19.00 -33.07
C ALA A 321 7.41 -19.59 -31.86
N ILE A 322 6.29 -18.94 -31.48
CA ILE A 322 5.41 -19.43 -30.41
C ILE A 322 4.83 -20.81 -30.81
N ASN A 323 4.37 -20.95 -32.06
CA ASN A 323 3.80 -22.20 -32.54
C ASN A 323 4.86 -23.33 -32.59
N GLU A 324 6.07 -23.04 -33.05
CA GLU A 324 7.21 -24.00 -33.02
C GLU A 324 7.54 -24.41 -31.57
N ALA A 325 7.66 -23.46 -30.65
CA ALA A 325 7.93 -23.76 -29.24
C ALA A 325 6.82 -24.58 -28.60
N PHE A 326 5.56 -24.31 -28.94
CA PHE A 326 4.41 -25.04 -28.43
C PHE A 326 4.40 -26.49 -28.92
N ILE A 327 4.64 -26.72 -30.21
CA ILE A 327 4.76 -28.06 -30.79
C ILE A 327 5.95 -28.80 -30.15
N GLY A 328 7.09 -28.12 -29.98
CA GLY A 328 8.30 -28.68 -29.38
C GLY A 328 8.16 -29.06 -27.90
N SER A 329 7.27 -28.37 -27.16
CA SER A 329 7.02 -28.64 -25.74
C SER A 329 6.24 -29.94 -25.48
N ALA A 330 5.48 -30.40 -26.45
CA ALA A 330 4.74 -31.67 -26.37
C ALA A 330 5.69 -32.85 -26.60
N GLY A 331 5.95 -33.62 -25.56
CA GLY A 331 6.75 -34.86 -25.70
C GLY A 331 6.24 -35.77 -26.81
N ALA A 332 7.14 -36.57 -27.39
CA ALA A 332 6.87 -37.45 -28.52
C ALA A 332 5.60 -38.31 -28.33
N GLY A 333 4.65 -38.20 -29.25
CA GLY A 333 3.42 -38.98 -29.28
C GLY A 333 2.19 -38.33 -28.66
N ARG A 334 2.24 -37.06 -28.22
CA ARG A 334 1.07 -36.29 -27.76
C ARG A 334 0.46 -35.49 -28.91
N HIS A 335 -0.85 -35.50 -29.01
CA HIS A 335 -1.57 -34.66 -29.96
C HIS A 335 -1.55 -33.21 -29.50
N VAL A 336 -0.85 -32.31 -30.21
CA VAL A 336 -0.84 -30.86 -29.95
C VAL A 336 -1.92 -30.23 -30.81
N PRO A 337 -2.88 -29.50 -30.22
CA PRO A 337 -3.84 -28.73 -31.01
C PRO A 337 -3.12 -27.57 -31.72
N THR A 338 -3.66 -27.15 -32.85
CA THR A 338 -3.18 -25.94 -33.53
C THR A 338 -3.65 -24.69 -32.83
N VAL A 339 -3.02 -23.55 -33.16
CA VAL A 339 -3.39 -22.24 -32.62
C VAL A 339 -3.63 -21.28 -33.78
N SER A 340 -4.68 -20.50 -33.67
CA SER A 340 -4.97 -19.40 -34.58
C SER A 340 -4.60 -18.07 -33.93
N PHE A 341 -4.06 -17.15 -34.72
CA PHE A 341 -3.58 -15.85 -34.24
C PHE A 341 -4.19 -14.70 -35.06
N GLY A 342 -4.58 -13.64 -34.37
CA GLY A 342 -4.93 -12.36 -34.96
C GLY A 342 -3.96 -11.29 -34.50
N ILE A 343 -3.49 -10.45 -35.41
CA ILE A 343 -2.45 -9.47 -35.15
C ILE A 343 -2.97 -8.08 -35.50
N ALA A 344 -2.70 -7.08 -34.66
CA ALA A 344 -2.94 -5.68 -34.96
C ALA A 344 -1.75 -4.83 -34.48
N ALA A 345 -1.23 -3.96 -35.36
CA ALA A 345 -0.27 -2.94 -34.95
C ALA A 345 -1.00 -1.86 -34.14
N LEU A 346 -0.41 -1.42 -33.04
CA LEU A 346 -0.91 -0.33 -32.24
C LEU A 346 -0.32 0.99 -32.73
N ARG A 347 -1.16 1.83 -33.34
CA ARG A 347 -0.76 3.16 -33.87
C ARG A 347 -1.13 4.24 -32.85
N GLU A 348 -0.52 5.43 -32.99
CA GLU A 348 -0.69 6.56 -32.07
C GLU A 348 -2.15 6.97 -31.81
N HIS A 349 -3.05 6.76 -32.76
CA HIS A 349 -4.46 7.12 -32.64
C HIS A 349 -5.35 6.00 -32.10
N LEU A 350 -4.80 4.80 -31.82
CA LEU A 350 -5.55 3.66 -31.32
C LEU A 350 -5.31 3.45 -29.83
N SER A 351 -6.38 3.19 -29.08
CA SER A 351 -6.24 2.68 -27.72
C SER A 351 -5.86 1.20 -27.72
N LEU A 352 -5.31 0.71 -26.59
CA LEU A 352 -5.01 -0.71 -26.43
C LEU A 352 -6.24 -1.59 -26.67
N GLU A 353 -7.40 -1.16 -26.15
CA GLU A 353 -8.68 -1.87 -26.30
C GLU A 353 -9.10 -1.96 -27.77
N GLN A 354 -8.91 -0.89 -28.53
CA GLN A 354 -9.21 -0.87 -29.98
C GLN A 354 -8.26 -1.81 -30.74
N ALA A 355 -6.96 -1.82 -30.39
CA ALA A 355 -6.00 -2.74 -31.00
C ALA A 355 -6.35 -4.20 -30.69
N ILE A 356 -6.75 -4.52 -29.46
CA ILE A 356 -7.22 -5.87 -29.11
C ILE A 356 -8.45 -6.25 -29.96
N GLN A 357 -9.43 -5.35 -30.14
CA GLN A 357 -10.61 -5.60 -30.98
C GLN A 357 -10.26 -5.82 -32.43
N LEU A 358 -9.27 -5.10 -32.98
CA LEU A 358 -8.80 -5.29 -34.35
C LEU A 358 -8.07 -6.64 -34.51
N ALA A 359 -7.25 -7.02 -33.54
CA ALA A 359 -6.62 -8.33 -33.49
C ALA A 359 -7.63 -9.46 -33.36
N ASP A 360 -8.69 -9.30 -32.54
CA ASP A 360 -9.77 -10.26 -32.43
C ASP A 360 -10.50 -10.50 -33.75
N ARG A 361 -10.81 -9.42 -34.50
CA ARG A 361 -11.38 -9.52 -35.86
C ARG A 361 -10.44 -10.27 -36.82
N ALA A 362 -9.14 -10.07 -36.69
CA ALA A 362 -8.15 -10.79 -37.50
C ALA A 362 -8.09 -12.26 -37.09
N LEU A 363 -8.17 -12.59 -35.81
CA LEU A 363 -8.29 -13.97 -35.31
C LEU A 363 -9.55 -14.67 -35.85
N TYR A 364 -10.68 -13.95 -35.86
CA TYR A 364 -11.91 -14.49 -36.45
C TYR A 364 -11.70 -14.90 -37.92
N ARG A 365 -11.05 -14.03 -38.72
CA ARG A 365 -10.69 -14.38 -40.12
C ARG A 365 -9.74 -15.59 -40.19
N ALA A 366 -8.74 -15.67 -39.31
CA ALA A 366 -7.84 -16.83 -39.27
C ALA A 366 -8.62 -18.14 -39.06
N LYS A 367 -9.65 -18.11 -38.19
CA LYS A 367 -10.54 -19.25 -37.94
C LYS A 367 -11.44 -19.60 -39.14
N GLU A 368 -11.96 -18.60 -39.86
CA GLU A 368 -12.78 -18.78 -41.06
C GLU A 368 -11.94 -19.32 -42.24
N GLU A 369 -10.72 -18.87 -42.42
CA GLU A 369 -9.81 -19.27 -43.50
C GLU A 369 -9.19 -20.66 -43.28
N GLY A 370 -9.59 -21.42 -42.25
CA GLY A 370 -9.17 -22.80 -42.05
C GLY A 370 -8.26 -23.01 -40.83
N ARG A 371 -8.12 -22.04 -39.94
CA ARG A 371 -7.36 -22.14 -38.67
C ARG A 371 -5.86 -22.37 -38.85
N ALA A 372 -5.15 -22.66 -37.77
CA ALA A 372 -3.71 -22.96 -37.74
C ALA A 372 -2.86 -21.92 -38.46
N ARG A 373 -3.16 -20.63 -38.28
CA ARG A 373 -2.49 -19.52 -38.99
C ARG A 373 -2.55 -18.22 -38.21
N ALA A 374 -1.67 -17.29 -38.60
CA ALA A 374 -1.70 -15.90 -38.21
C ALA A 374 -2.32 -15.04 -39.30
N VAL A 375 -3.22 -14.15 -38.95
CA VAL A 375 -3.81 -13.13 -39.83
C VAL A 375 -3.60 -11.74 -39.21
N ALA A 376 -3.02 -10.83 -39.99
CA ALA A 376 -2.87 -9.45 -39.55
C ALA A 376 -4.08 -8.60 -40.00
N HIS A 377 -4.48 -7.69 -39.10
CA HIS A 377 -5.39 -6.62 -39.48
C HIS A 377 -4.65 -5.67 -40.43
N ARG A 378 -5.11 -5.59 -41.68
CA ARG A 378 -4.65 -4.58 -42.64
C ARG A 378 -5.73 -3.51 -42.75
N GLU A 379 -5.38 -2.24 -42.52
CA GLU A 379 -6.26 -1.16 -42.94
C GLU A 379 -6.39 -1.24 -44.47
N GLU A 380 -7.61 -1.35 -44.94
CA GLU A 380 -7.87 -1.06 -46.37
C GLU A 380 -7.49 0.38 -46.58
N ALA A 381 -6.49 0.58 -47.45
CA ALA A 381 -6.13 1.93 -47.89
C ALA A 381 -7.36 2.53 -48.59
N LEU A 382 -7.93 3.57 -47.98
CA LEU A 382 -8.99 4.38 -48.55
C LEU A 382 -8.40 5.25 -49.69
#